data_ae8d032c1c42179bf9e1e88852cbf88e
#
_entry.id   ae8d032c1c42179bf9e1e88852cbf88e
#
_cell.length_a   1.000
_cell.length_b   1.000
_cell.length_c   1.000
_cell.angle_alpha   90.00
_cell.angle_beta   90.00
_cell.angle_gamma   90.00
#
_symmetry.space_group_name_H-M   'P 1'
#
loop_
_entity.id
_entity.type
_entity.pdbx_description
1 polymer ?
#
loop_
_entity_poly.entity_id
_entity_poly.type
_entity_poly.pdbx_seq_one_letter_code
_entity_poly.pdbx_strand_id
1 'polypeptide(L)'
;MTTFYNEAREFAKKYIDPIAKEIDEQERFPEEVFKELGKAGYFKLMIPTELGGLGKDMQEHADACRAFAKSSATVGLCYMMHNVALNCVLSYADDNLKSKICKDIVENEKFMALAYSELGTGTHFYISDVKTEFKDNSVVFNGLKSMVTSAEFASYYLVLTP
;
A
#
# COMPACT_ATOMS: atom_id res chain seq x y z
N MET A 1 10.00 16.07 16.44
CA MET A 1 9.15 14.93 16.05
C MET A 1 7.72 15.38 16.25
N THR A 2 6.85 15.07 15.28
CA THR A 2 5.44 15.44 15.35
C THR A 2 4.69 14.60 16.37
N THR A 3 3.53 15.06 16.83
CA THR A 3 2.63 14.27 17.68
C THR A 3 2.27 12.96 17.00
N PHE A 4 1.94 13.01 15.70
CA PHE A 4 1.58 11.84 14.92
C PHE A 4 2.71 10.79 14.83
N TYR A 5 3.96 11.22 14.63
CA TYR A 5 5.10 10.31 14.68
C TYR A 5 5.16 9.54 16.00
N ASN A 6 4.94 10.23 17.13
CA ASN A 6 4.98 9.59 18.44
C ASN A 6 3.85 8.56 18.60
N GLU A 7 2.63 8.88 18.13
CA GLU A 7 1.50 7.94 18.12
C GLU A 7 1.81 6.70 17.28
N ALA A 8 2.36 6.89 16.07
CA ALA A 8 2.80 5.78 15.22
C ALA A 8 3.94 4.96 15.86
N ARG A 9 4.86 5.58 16.62
CA ARG A 9 5.88 4.86 17.37
C ARG A 9 5.31 4.02 18.51
N GLU A 10 4.32 4.52 19.24
CA GLU A 10 3.65 3.71 20.27
C GLU A 10 2.91 2.52 19.67
N PHE A 11 2.24 2.70 18.51
CA PHE A 11 1.68 1.60 17.75
C PHE A 11 2.78 0.57 17.39
N ALA A 12 3.90 1.02 16.82
CA ALA A 12 4.98 0.14 16.40
C ALA A 12 5.60 -0.64 17.57
N LYS A 13 5.82 0.02 18.73
CA LYS A 13 6.30 -0.66 19.93
C LYS A 13 5.35 -1.77 20.39
N LYS A 14 4.06 -1.55 20.27
CA LYS A 14 3.05 -2.52 20.71
C LYS A 14 2.90 -3.70 19.78
N TYR A 15 2.90 -3.47 18.46
CA TYR A 15 2.48 -4.46 17.48
C TYR A 15 3.59 -4.92 16.52
N ILE A 16 4.66 -4.13 16.34
CA ILE A 16 5.74 -4.45 15.41
C ILE A 16 6.99 -4.94 16.15
N ASP A 17 7.48 -4.18 17.15
CA ASP A 17 8.71 -4.54 17.87
C ASP A 17 8.71 -5.97 18.40
N PRO A 18 7.61 -6.52 18.97
CA PRO A 18 7.62 -7.86 19.55
C PRO A 18 7.88 -8.99 18.55
N ILE A 19 7.55 -8.78 17.27
CA ILE A 19 7.63 -9.81 16.22
C ILE A 19 8.55 -9.43 15.07
N ALA A 20 9.20 -8.25 15.13
CA ALA A 20 10.05 -7.76 14.05
C ALA A 20 11.16 -8.74 13.67
N LYS A 21 11.82 -9.35 14.67
CA LYS A 21 12.86 -10.34 14.45
C LYS A 21 12.33 -11.61 13.79
N GLU A 22 11.18 -12.09 14.21
CA GLU A 22 10.55 -13.30 13.66
C GLU A 22 10.17 -13.08 12.18
N ILE A 23 9.57 -11.92 11.85
CA ILE A 23 9.21 -11.57 10.47
C ILE A 23 10.45 -11.62 9.56
N ASP A 24 11.58 -11.08 10.03
CA ASP A 24 12.83 -11.02 9.28
C ASP A 24 13.46 -12.41 9.11
N GLU A 25 13.56 -13.19 10.21
CA GLU A 25 14.15 -14.54 10.18
C GLU A 25 13.34 -15.55 9.36
N GLN A 26 12.00 -15.39 9.31
CA GLN A 26 11.11 -16.29 8.57
C GLN A 26 10.84 -15.79 7.14
N GLU A 27 11.34 -14.62 6.76
CA GLU A 27 11.11 -13.99 5.44
C GLU A 27 9.62 -13.95 5.05
N ARG A 28 8.73 -13.66 6.03
CA ARG A 28 7.29 -13.74 5.86
C ARG A 28 6.60 -12.39 5.82
N PHE A 29 5.42 -12.35 5.20
CA PHE A 29 4.55 -11.18 5.29
C PHE A 29 4.00 -11.00 6.72
N PRO A 30 3.98 -9.77 7.27
CA PRO A 30 3.52 -9.47 8.62
C PRO A 30 2.00 -9.33 8.71
N GLU A 31 1.25 -10.39 8.42
CA GLU A 31 -0.21 -10.38 8.30
C GLU A 31 -0.91 -9.85 9.56
N GLU A 32 -0.46 -10.27 10.74
CA GLU A 32 -0.99 -9.83 12.03
C GLU A 32 -0.79 -8.33 12.27
N VAL A 33 0.34 -7.77 11.84
CA VAL A 33 0.58 -6.32 11.93
C VAL A 33 -0.35 -5.57 10.99
N PHE A 34 -0.52 -6.07 9.76
CA PHE A 34 -1.38 -5.44 8.76
C PHE A 34 -2.85 -5.44 9.20
N LYS A 35 -3.31 -6.48 9.87
CA LYS A 35 -4.63 -6.51 10.50
C LYS A 35 -4.79 -5.42 11.56
N GLU A 36 -3.79 -5.20 12.40
CA GLU A 36 -3.84 -4.13 13.40
C GLU A 36 -3.69 -2.74 12.77
N LEU A 37 -2.90 -2.59 11.68
CA LEU A 37 -2.83 -1.34 10.91
C LEU A 37 -4.19 -0.95 10.33
N GLY A 38 -4.92 -1.92 9.77
CA GLY A 38 -6.29 -1.71 9.25
C GLY A 38 -7.23 -1.21 10.35
N LYS A 39 -7.32 -1.95 11.46
CA LYS A 39 -8.15 -1.58 12.62
C LYS A 39 -7.81 -0.20 13.20
N ALA A 40 -6.53 0.15 13.25
CA ALA A 40 -6.07 1.46 13.72
C ALA A 40 -6.26 2.59 12.70
N GLY A 41 -6.76 2.28 11.49
CA GLY A 41 -7.08 3.25 10.45
C GLY A 41 -5.89 3.73 9.61
N TYR A 42 -4.73 3.07 9.69
CA TYR A 42 -3.56 3.48 8.92
C TYR A 42 -3.76 3.30 7.41
N PHE A 43 -4.59 2.36 6.95
CA PHE A 43 -4.86 2.20 5.51
C PHE A 43 -5.70 3.34 4.92
N LYS A 44 -6.51 4.01 5.73
CA LYS A 44 -7.30 5.17 5.31
C LYS A 44 -6.69 6.52 5.66
N LEU A 45 -5.38 6.53 5.99
CA LEU A 45 -4.68 7.72 6.46
C LEU A 45 -4.84 8.90 5.50
N MET A 46 -4.54 8.68 4.22
CA MET A 46 -4.53 9.71 3.19
C MET A 46 -5.87 9.87 2.46
N ILE A 47 -6.85 9.00 2.71
CA ILE A 47 -8.18 9.13 2.11
C ILE A 47 -8.84 10.39 2.65
N PRO A 48 -9.39 11.26 1.77
CA PRO A 48 -10.13 12.45 2.17
C PRO A 48 -11.27 12.17 3.17
N THR A 49 -11.54 13.11 4.05
CA THR A 49 -12.58 12.95 5.08
C THR A 49 -13.98 12.77 4.50
N GLU A 50 -14.28 13.40 3.37
CA GLU A 50 -15.53 13.25 2.63
C GLU A 50 -15.74 11.84 2.05
N LEU A 51 -14.66 11.06 1.92
CA LEU A 51 -14.69 9.64 1.53
C LEU A 51 -14.52 8.69 2.72
N GLY A 52 -14.62 9.21 3.96
CA GLY A 52 -14.55 8.43 5.20
C GLY A 52 -13.14 8.15 5.71
N GLY A 53 -12.12 8.78 5.12
CA GLY A 53 -10.73 8.67 5.55
C GLY A 53 -10.35 9.63 6.67
N LEU A 54 -9.05 9.67 6.98
CA LEU A 54 -8.50 10.55 8.01
C LEU A 54 -8.04 11.91 7.47
N GLY A 55 -7.98 12.08 6.15
CA GLY A 55 -7.59 13.34 5.49
C GLY A 55 -6.19 13.83 5.86
N LYS A 56 -5.29 12.90 6.22
CA LYS A 56 -3.92 13.23 6.55
C LYS A 56 -3.08 13.44 5.29
N ASP A 57 -2.03 14.22 5.43
CA ASP A 57 -1.17 14.58 4.31
C ASP A 57 0.07 13.66 4.18
N MET A 58 0.95 14.02 3.24
CA MET A 58 2.19 13.29 2.96
C MET A 58 3.18 13.36 4.14
N GLN A 59 3.11 14.40 4.98
CA GLN A 59 3.99 14.51 6.15
C GLN A 59 3.65 13.44 7.19
N GLU A 60 2.38 13.26 7.48
CA GLU A 60 1.92 12.23 8.43
C GLU A 60 2.13 10.84 7.87
N HIS A 61 1.96 10.65 6.54
CA HIS A 61 2.33 9.39 5.89
C HIS A 61 3.84 9.08 6.06
N ALA A 62 4.71 10.05 5.80
CA ALA A 62 6.14 9.88 5.98
C ALA A 62 6.51 9.59 7.45
N ASP A 63 5.84 10.23 8.39
CA ASP A 63 6.03 10.00 9.82
C ASP A 63 5.61 8.57 10.23
N ALA A 64 4.50 8.05 9.70
CA ALA A 64 4.08 6.66 9.91
C ALA A 64 5.11 5.67 9.33
N CYS A 65 5.51 5.86 8.07
CA CYS A 65 6.54 5.02 7.43
C CYS A 65 7.83 4.98 8.26
N ARG A 66 8.31 6.14 8.69
CA ARG A 66 9.53 6.28 9.50
C ARG A 66 9.38 5.62 10.87
N ALA A 67 8.22 5.76 11.50
CA ALA A 67 7.92 5.15 12.79
C ALA A 67 7.89 3.62 12.70
N PHE A 68 7.28 3.05 11.68
CA PHE A 68 7.19 1.61 11.47
C PHE A 68 8.52 1.01 11.02
N ALA A 69 9.23 1.66 10.08
CA ALA A 69 10.52 1.19 9.58
C ALA A 69 11.60 1.17 10.66
N LYS A 70 11.47 1.97 11.71
CA LYS A 70 12.37 1.91 12.88
C LYS A 70 12.25 0.58 13.65
N SER A 71 11.11 -0.07 13.60
CA SER A 71 10.85 -1.38 14.19
C SER A 71 11.11 -2.52 13.18
N SER A 72 10.56 -2.40 11.96
CA SER A 72 10.73 -3.36 10.87
C SER A 72 10.71 -2.62 9.53
N ALA A 73 11.81 -2.73 8.78
CA ALA A 73 11.90 -2.18 7.43
C ALA A 73 10.85 -2.80 6.50
N THR A 74 10.57 -4.09 6.66
CA THR A 74 9.55 -4.83 5.92
C THR A 74 8.16 -4.21 6.11
N VAL A 75 7.75 -3.97 7.36
CA VAL A 75 6.46 -3.34 7.66
C VAL A 75 6.39 -1.93 7.10
N GLY A 76 7.46 -1.13 7.29
CA GLY A 76 7.52 0.24 6.76
C GLY A 76 7.39 0.29 5.25
N LEU A 77 8.08 -0.61 4.52
CA LEU A 77 8.02 -0.71 3.07
C LEU A 77 6.64 -1.15 2.59
N CYS A 78 6.10 -2.23 3.14
CA CYS A 78 4.79 -2.75 2.74
C CYS A 78 3.68 -1.70 2.96
N TYR A 79 3.71 -1.00 4.09
CA TYR A 79 2.78 0.10 4.38
C TYR A 79 2.95 1.28 3.41
N MET A 80 4.18 1.67 3.12
CA MET A 80 4.46 2.73 2.14
C MET A 80 3.87 2.39 0.76
N MET A 81 4.06 1.16 0.28
CA MET A 81 3.62 0.73 -1.05
C MET A 81 2.09 0.74 -1.19
N HIS A 82 1.35 0.42 -0.13
CA HIS A 82 -0.11 0.63 -0.10
C HIS A 82 -0.47 2.09 -0.41
N ASN A 83 0.15 3.02 0.30
CA ASN A 83 -0.18 4.45 0.15
C ASN A 83 0.30 5.04 -1.19
N VAL A 84 1.38 4.52 -1.78
CA VAL A 84 1.81 4.91 -3.14
C VAL A 84 0.74 4.51 -4.16
N ALA A 85 0.24 3.27 -4.09
CA ALA A 85 -0.83 2.80 -4.96
C ALA A 85 -2.14 3.59 -4.73
N LEU A 86 -2.51 3.80 -3.46
CA LEU A 86 -3.69 4.59 -3.10
C LEU A 86 -3.61 6.03 -3.61
N ASN A 87 -2.45 6.68 -3.50
CA ASN A 87 -2.28 8.05 -3.98
C ASN A 87 -2.48 8.18 -5.50
N CYS A 88 -2.09 7.17 -6.28
CA CYS A 88 -2.40 7.13 -7.71
C CYS A 88 -3.92 7.05 -7.94
N VAL A 89 -4.64 6.23 -7.18
CA VAL A 89 -6.11 6.16 -7.27
C VAL A 89 -6.74 7.50 -6.90
N LEU A 90 -6.32 8.12 -5.81
CA LEU A 90 -6.84 9.41 -5.37
C LEU A 90 -6.60 10.54 -6.40
N SER A 91 -5.49 10.47 -7.13
CA SER A 91 -5.09 11.50 -8.09
C SER A 91 -5.67 11.30 -9.50
N TYR A 92 -5.85 10.06 -9.95
CA TYR A 92 -6.09 9.78 -11.37
C TYR A 92 -7.33 8.93 -11.66
N ALA A 93 -7.89 8.22 -10.69
CA ALA A 93 -9.11 7.45 -10.91
C ALA A 93 -10.32 8.38 -11.09
N ASP A 94 -11.30 7.94 -11.89
CA ASP A 94 -12.61 8.56 -11.93
C ASP A 94 -13.32 8.45 -10.57
N ASP A 95 -14.33 9.29 -10.36
CA ASP A 95 -15.00 9.41 -9.07
C ASP A 95 -15.70 8.13 -8.62
N ASN A 96 -16.20 7.31 -9.54
CA ASN A 96 -16.88 6.05 -9.22
C ASN A 96 -15.86 5.02 -8.71
N LEU A 97 -14.75 4.84 -9.43
CA LEU A 97 -13.69 3.91 -9.05
C LEU A 97 -13.02 4.35 -7.75
N LYS A 98 -12.72 5.65 -7.62
CA LYS A 98 -12.16 6.25 -6.42
C LYS A 98 -13.06 6.00 -5.21
N SER A 99 -14.35 6.33 -5.32
CA SER A 99 -15.32 6.13 -4.25
C SER A 99 -15.44 4.66 -3.85
N LYS A 100 -15.49 3.74 -4.83
CA LYS A 100 -15.57 2.29 -4.58
C LYS A 100 -14.36 1.79 -3.80
N ILE A 101 -13.14 2.12 -4.25
CA ILE A 101 -11.91 1.66 -3.61
C ILE A 101 -11.76 2.27 -2.21
N CYS A 102 -11.99 3.59 -2.07
CA CYS A 102 -11.90 4.26 -0.77
C CYS A 102 -12.90 3.67 0.23
N LYS A 103 -14.14 3.45 -0.19
CA LYS A 103 -15.18 2.83 0.65
C LYS A 103 -14.73 1.45 1.16
N ASP A 104 -14.19 0.61 0.27
CA ASP A 104 -13.76 -0.74 0.64
C ASP A 104 -12.55 -0.72 1.60
N ILE A 105 -11.61 0.20 1.40
CA ILE A 105 -10.49 0.41 2.34
C ILE A 105 -11.02 0.87 3.71
N VAL A 106 -11.96 1.82 3.72
CA VAL A 106 -12.49 2.41 4.95
C VAL A 106 -13.33 1.43 5.76
N GLU A 107 -14.22 0.68 5.10
CA GLU A 107 -15.21 -0.19 5.74
C GLU A 107 -14.70 -1.62 5.98
N ASN A 108 -13.81 -2.13 5.10
CA ASN A 108 -13.36 -3.52 5.11
C ASN A 108 -11.85 -3.66 5.35
N GLU A 109 -11.18 -2.58 5.75
CA GLU A 109 -9.73 -2.58 6.08
C GLU A 109 -8.85 -3.15 4.96
N LYS A 110 -9.27 -2.98 3.69
CA LYS A 110 -8.53 -3.45 2.54
C LYS A 110 -7.27 -2.61 2.30
N PHE A 111 -6.27 -3.21 1.66
CA PHE A 111 -5.09 -2.48 1.26
C PHE A 111 -4.64 -2.85 -0.16
N MET A 112 -3.73 -2.06 -0.71
CA MET A 112 -3.32 -2.11 -2.10
C MET A 112 -1.86 -2.55 -2.25
N ALA A 113 -1.56 -3.18 -3.38
CA ALA A 113 -0.21 -3.43 -3.86
C ALA A 113 0.07 -2.64 -5.14
N LEU A 114 1.33 -2.28 -5.35
CA LEU A 114 1.80 -1.62 -6.56
C LEU A 114 2.62 -2.58 -7.40
N ALA A 115 2.13 -2.89 -8.61
CA ALA A 115 2.74 -3.82 -9.55
C ALA A 115 3.28 -3.07 -10.78
N TYR A 116 4.46 -2.47 -10.65
CA TYR A 116 5.09 -1.74 -11.75
C TYR A 116 6.39 -2.36 -12.25
N SER A 117 7.17 -3.01 -11.37
CA SER A 117 8.47 -3.57 -11.71
C SER A 117 8.37 -4.81 -12.60
N GLU A 118 9.31 -4.93 -13.53
CA GLU A 118 9.51 -6.08 -14.41
C GLU A 118 10.98 -6.47 -14.45
N LEU A 119 11.29 -7.73 -14.71
CA LEU A 119 12.68 -8.23 -14.70
C LEU A 119 13.56 -7.56 -15.78
N GLY A 120 12.95 -7.21 -16.92
CA GLY A 120 13.67 -6.62 -18.08
C GLY A 120 13.87 -5.10 -18.00
N THR A 121 13.15 -4.38 -17.13
CA THR A 121 13.11 -2.91 -17.18
C THR A 121 14.10 -2.22 -16.25
N GLY A 122 14.61 -2.92 -15.23
CA GLY A 122 15.57 -2.36 -14.27
C GLY A 122 15.06 -1.04 -13.65
N THR A 123 15.87 0.02 -13.72
CA THR A 123 15.50 1.35 -13.22
C THR A 123 14.49 2.10 -14.09
N HIS A 124 14.19 1.59 -15.28
CA HIS A 124 13.20 2.18 -16.20
C HIS A 124 11.79 1.64 -15.92
N PHE A 125 11.36 1.65 -14.68
CA PHE A 125 10.08 1.09 -14.22
C PHE A 125 8.84 1.66 -14.94
N TYR A 126 8.96 2.81 -15.60
CA TYR A 126 7.92 3.43 -16.43
C TYR A 126 7.79 2.83 -17.83
N ILE A 127 8.72 1.95 -18.22
CA ILE A 127 8.61 1.16 -19.45
C ILE A 127 8.05 -0.20 -19.06
N SER A 128 6.98 -0.63 -19.72
CA SER A 128 6.34 -1.93 -19.43
C SER A 128 6.36 -2.84 -20.67
N ASP A 129 6.77 -4.09 -20.46
CA ASP A 129 6.72 -5.16 -21.47
C ASP A 129 5.39 -5.92 -21.45
N VAL A 130 4.47 -5.56 -20.53
CA VAL A 130 3.11 -6.14 -20.49
C VAL A 130 2.38 -5.83 -21.77
N LYS A 131 1.87 -6.84 -22.42
CA LYS A 131 1.02 -6.69 -23.61
C LYS A 131 -0.41 -6.40 -23.19
N THR A 132 -0.96 -5.31 -23.72
CA THR A 132 -2.33 -4.88 -23.41
C THR A 132 -3.16 -4.93 -24.69
N GLU A 133 -4.26 -5.68 -24.67
CA GLU A 133 -5.22 -5.76 -25.77
C GLU A 133 -6.57 -5.21 -25.31
N PHE A 134 -7.05 -4.16 -25.98
CA PHE A 134 -8.39 -3.60 -25.76
C PHE A 134 -9.39 -4.36 -26.63
N LYS A 135 -10.44 -4.89 -26.00
CA LYS A 135 -11.59 -5.53 -26.65
C LYS A 135 -12.85 -4.75 -26.25
N ASP A 136 -13.94 -4.89 -26.99
CA ASP A 136 -15.14 -4.04 -26.84
C ASP A 136 -15.55 -3.73 -25.39
N ASN A 137 -15.57 -4.73 -24.51
CA ASN A 137 -15.98 -4.58 -23.11
C ASN A 137 -14.93 -5.13 -22.11
N SER A 138 -13.70 -5.34 -22.55
CA SER A 138 -12.67 -5.92 -21.70
C SER A 138 -11.27 -5.46 -22.10
N VAL A 139 -10.36 -5.54 -21.16
CA VAL A 139 -8.93 -5.34 -21.39
C VAL A 139 -8.20 -6.61 -20.99
N VAL A 140 -7.38 -7.14 -21.87
CA VAL A 140 -6.56 -8.34 -21.60
C VAL A 140 -5.13 -7.90 -21.36
N PHE A 141 -4.57 -8.29 -20.23
CA PHE A 141 -3.16 -8.08 -19.88
C PHE A 141 -2.42 -9.41 -19.95
N ASN A 142 -1.25 -9.40 -20.59
CA ASN A 142 -0.37 -10.57 -20.66
C ASN A 142 1.07 -10.13 -20.41
N GLY A 143 1.63 -10.55 -19.27
CA GLY A 143 2.98 -10.19 -18.86
C GLY A 143 3.27 -10.66 -17.45
N LEU A 144 4.49 -10.38 -16.99
CA LEU A 144 4.96 -10.74 -15.67
C LEU A 144 5.46 -9.49 -14.94
N LYS A 145 4.83 -9.15 -13.84
CA LYS A 145 5.34 -8.18 -12.86
C LYS A 145 6.20 -8.89 -11.82
N SER A 146 7.30 -8.29 -11.44
CA SER A 146 8.24 -8.84 -10.47
C SER A 146 8.28 -8.01 -9.20
N MET A 147 8.65 -8.64 -8.08
CA MET A 147 8.85 -7.97 -6.79
C MET A 147 7.66 -7.09 -6.36
N VAL A 148 6.45 -7.60 -6.55
CA VAL A 148 5.23 -6.90 -6.15
C VAL A 148 5.07 -6.99 -4.63
N THR A 149 5.39 -5.91 -3.94
CA THR A 149 5.30 -5.82 -2.48
C THR A 149 3.87 -6.08 -2.02
N SER A 150 3.70 -6.96 -1.04
CA SER A 150 2.40 -7.39 -0.50
C SER A 150 1.51 -8.14 -1.50
N ALA A 151 2.07 -8.66 -2.60
CA ALA A 151 1.35 -9.59 -3.47
C ALA A 151 0.80 -10.78 -2.65
N GLU A 152 -0.28 -11.41 -3.09
CA GLU A 152 -1.01 -12.47 -2.41
C GLU A 152 -1.89 -11.99 -1.25
N PHE A 153 -1.46 -10.98 -0.49
CA PHE A 153 -2.18 -10.44 0.67
C PHE A 153 -3.04 -9.22 0.36
N ALA A 154 -2.64 -8.41 -0.64
CA ALA A 154 -3.37 -7.21 -1.03
C ALA A 154 -4.70 -7.54 -1.73
N SER A 155 -5.71 -6.71 -1.49
CA SER A 155 -7.03 -6.85 -2.12
C SER A 155 -7.13 -6.17 -3.48
N TYR A 156 -6.28 -5.18 -3.73
CA TYR A 156 -6.22 -4.41 -4.96
C TYR A 156 -4.79 -4.30 -5.47
N TYR A 157 -4.64 -4.32 -6.79
CA TYR A 157 -3.36 -4.15 -7.46
C TYR A 157 -3.43 -2.97 -8.41
N LEU A 158 -2.56 -1.98 -8.22
CA LEU A 158 -2.31 -0.97 -9.24
C LEU A 158 -1.23 -1.50 -10.19
N VAL A 159 -1.61 -1.80 -11.42
CA VAL A 159 -0.72 -2.42 -12.42
C VAL A 159 -0.34 -1.39 -13.47
N LEU A 160 0.96 -1.16 -13.63
CA LEU A 160 1.46 -0.34 -14.73
C LEU A 160 1.48 -1.15 -16.03
N THR A 161 0.86 -0.61 -17.07
CA THR A 161 0.84 -1.17 -18.43
C THR A 161 1.14 -0.08 -19.47
N PRO A 162 1.49 -0.44 -20.72
CA PRO A 162 1.65 0.53 -21.80
C PRO A 162 0.39 1.34 -22.04
#